data_d5668cedea8f8125a86ee3aeef2d7924
#
_entry.id   d5668cedea8f8125a86ee3aeef2d7924
#
_cell.length_a   1.000
_cell.length_b   1.000
_cell.length_c   1.000
_cell.angle_alpha   90.00
_cell.angle_beta   90.00
_cell.angle_gamma   90.00
#
_symmetry.space_group_name_H-M   'P 1'
#
loop_
_entity.id
_entity.type
_entity.pdbx_description
1 polymer ?
#
loop_
_entity_poly.entity_id
_entity_poly.type
_entity_poly.pdbx_seq_one_letter_code
_entity_poly.pdbx_strand_id
1 'polypeptide(L)'
;PPVSRPFRMPDRVAGKSMTDKLAELDDRLAQAGCDAVVISRADAVNWLVNIRGTDLSNTPINLMFALYHRENGLILIGDITRLAPVMEGDLANNAAIVPLAQFGELIDPRAGYDDGAKVMFDPDSLPKALHAPLVNAGIDLAEAPCPVTAMKALKNPTELAGTRRAHVEDGAVMARFMCWLDSGAARGMRETEIAAHLLALRKASPRFMASSFETICGSGPNGAIVHYRALPGADITLTEDSLLLLDSGAHYNDGTTDITRTVAIGTPDAEMIHAFTAVLRGHIAVARARFPEGTTGQQIDVMARAPMWSVGLDYAHGTGHGVGHVMQVHEGPASISKRGSVPLAAGMLLSNEPGFYRAGE
;
A
#
# COMPACT_ATOMS: atom_id res chain seq x y z
N PRO A 1 22.06 -7.00 1.62
CA PRO A 1 21.32 -5.75 1.53
C PRO A 1 20.87 -5.50 0.11
N PRO A 2 19.69 -4.88 -0.10
CA PRO A 2 19.23 -4.48 -1.42
C PRO A 2 20.23 -3.53 -2.09
N VAL A 3 20.32 -3.61 -3.41
CA VAL A 3 21.26 -2.79 -4.22
C VAL A 3 20.55 -1.82 -5.15
N SER A 4 19.23 -1.64 -4.96
CA SER A 4 18.44 -0.76 -5.82
C SER A 4 18.89 0.70 -5.69
N ARG A 5 18.76 1.44 -6.79
CA ARG A 5 19.02 2.88 -6.77
C ARG A 5 17.74 3.61 -6.41
N PRO A 6 17.74 4.48 -5.38
CA PRO A 6 16.63 5.37 -5.11
C PRO A 6 16.48 6.39 -6.23
N PHE A 7 15.26 6.92 -6.36
CA PHE A 7 14.97 8.03 -7.25
C PHE A 7 14.02 9.04 -6.58
N ARG A 8 14.12 10.30 -6.99
CA ARG A 8 13.26 11.37 -6.48
C ARG A 8 11.87 11.29 -7.12
N MET A 9 10.84 11.38 -6.29
CA MET A 9 9.48 11.66 -6.76
C MET A 9 9.34 13.18 -6.95
N PRO A 10 9.06 13.66 -8.16
CA PRO A 10 8.93 15.11 -8.38
C PRO A 10 7.75 15.70 -7.60
N ASP A 11 7.88 16.91 -7.08
CA ASP A 11 6.82 17.57 -6.32
C ASP A 11 5.52 17.76 -7.11
N ARG A 12 5.61 17.92 -8.45
CA ARG A 12 4.44 17.92 -9.34
C ARG A 12 3.64 16.61 -9.34
N VAL A 13 4.23 15.52 -8.82
CA VAL A 13 3.59 14.21 -8.65
C VAL A 13 3.24 13.98 -7.20
N ALA A 14 4.14 14.30 -6.27
CA ALA A 14 3.92 14.16 -4.83
C ALA A 14 2.90 15.19 -4.28
N GLY A 15 2.75 16.34 -4.94
CA GLY A 15 1.79 17.39 -4.59
C GLY A 15 2.17 18.22 -3.36
N LYS A 16 3.18 17.78 -2.58
CA LYS A 16 3.78 18.51 -1.47
C LYS A 16 5.29 18.31 -1.48
N SER A 17 6.04 19.37 -1.21
CA SER A 17 7.47 19.27 -0.97
C SER A 17 7.79 18.53 0.32
N MET A 18 9.03 18.09 0.49
CA MET A 18 9.49 17.55 1.77
C MET A 18 9.37 18.62 2.88
N THR A 19 9.72 19.84 2.59
CA THR A 19 9.66 20.96 3.56
C THR A 19 8.22 21.16 4.07
N ASP A 20 7.21 21.16 3.19
CA ASP A 20 5.80 21.27 3.61
C ASP A 20 5.36 20.09 4.49
N LYS A 21 5.85 18.89 4.19
CA LYS A 21 5.55 17.68 4.98
C LYS A 21 6.24 17.72 6.35
N LEU A 22 7.47 18.22 6.42
CA LEU A 22 8.18 18.40 7.69
C LEU A 22 7.50 19.46 8.57
N ALA A 23 7.03 20.56 7.99
CA ALA A 23 6.25 21.55 8.74
C ALA A 23 4.96 20.96 9.33
N GLU A 24 4.22 20.15 8.56
CA GLU A 24 3.04 19.44 9.08
C GLU A 24 3.41 18.43 10.20
N LEU A 25 4.55 17.73 10.05
CA LEU A 25 5.05 16.82 11.08
C LEU A 25 5.43 17.56 12.35
N ASP A 26 6.07 18.73 12.22
CA ASP A 26 6.44 19.60 13.35
C ASP A 26 5.22 20.03 14.17
N ASP A 27 4.15 20.47 13.48
CA ASP A 27 2.88 20.84 14.13
C ASP A 27 2.29 19.67 14.91
N ARG A 28 2.33 18.45 14.35
CA ARG A 28 1.80 17.23 15.00
C ARG A 28 2.63 16.85 16.23
N LEU A 29 3.95 16.97 16.16
CA LEU A 29 4.83 16.71 17.31
C LEU A 29 4.59 17.75 18.41
N ALA A 30 4.46 19.03 18.07
CA ALA A 30 4.14 20.09 19.01
C ALA A 30 2.82 19.82 19.75
N GLN A 31 1.76 19.42 19.01
CA GLN A 31 0.47 19.06 19.60
C GLN A 31 0.56 17.84 20.52
N ALA A 32 1.46 16.90 20.23
CA ALA A 32 1.70 15.72 21.05
C ALA A 32 2.65 15.98 22.24
N GLY A 33 3.23 17.18 22.35
CA GLY A 33 4.23 17.54 23.37
C GLY A 33 5.52 16.73 23.21
N CYS A 34 5.92 16.43 21.96
CA CYS A 34 7.14 15.72 21.62
C CYS A 34 8.09 16.63 20.83
N ASP A 35 9.39 16.44 21.04
CA ASP A 35 10.45 17.23 20.41
C ASP A 35 11.01 16.52 19.17
N ALA A 36 10.90 15.19 19.14
CA ALA A 36 11.41 14.38 18.04
C ALA A 36 10.54 13.14 17.80
N VAL A 37 10.79 12.47 16.66
CA VAL A 37 10.18 11.18 16.32
C VAL A 37 11.17 10.28 15.60
N VAL A 38 11.21 9.00 15.99
CA VAL A 38 11.87 7.93 15.21
C VAL A 38 10.85 7.34 14.27
N ILE A 39 11.07 7.50 12.96
CA ILE A 39 10.24 6.95 11.91
C ILE A 39 10.85 5.64 11.44
N SER A 40 10.31 4.53 11.91
CA SER A 40 10.82 3.17 11.63
C SER A 40 10.16 2.51 10.42
N ARG A 41 9.04 3.04 9.93
CA ARG A 41 8.35 2.53 8.75
C ARG A 41 8.99 3.11 7.48
N ALA A 42 9.62 2.26 6.69
CA ALA A 42 10.31 2.68 5.47
C ALA A 42 9.37 3.40 4.48
N ASP A 43 8.12 2.96 4.35
CA ASP A 43 7.11 3.62 3.51
C ASP A 43 6.79 5.05 3.98
N ALA A 44 6.73 5.26 5.29
CA ALA A 44 6.52 6.59 5.86
C ALA A 44 7.72 7.52 5.58
N VAL A 45 8.95 7.03 5.75
CA VAL A 45 10.16 7.80 5.43
C VAL A 45 10.20 8.15 3.94
N ASN A 46 9.97 7.16 3.05
CA ASN A 46 10.00 7.37 1.60
C ASN A 46 8.96 8.41 1.15
N TRP A 47 7.75 8.36 1.73
CA TRP A 47 6.72 9.36 1.45
C TRP A 47 7.13 10.75 1.94
N LEU A 48 7.66 10.85 3.17
CA LEU A 48 8.06 12.11 3.80
C LEU A 48 9.10 12.85 2.95
N VAL A 49 10.11 12.15 2.47
CA VAL A 49 11.24 12.74 1.72
C VAL A 49 11.09 12.68 0.20
N ASN A 50 9.93 12.28 -0.32
CA ASN A 50 9.69 12.17 -1.77
C ASN A 50 10.72 11.29 -2.49
N ILE A 51 11.15 10.18 -1.88
CA ILE A 51 12.01 9.17 -2.50
C ILE A 51 11.23 7.90 -2.78
N ARG A 52 11.58 7.20 -3.84
CA ARG A 52 11.13 5.84 -4.15
C ARG A 52 12.32 4.98 -4.50
N GLY A 53 12.13 3.67 -4.54
CA GLY A 53 13.14 2.70 -4.91
C GLY A 53 12.56 1.33 -5.18
N THR A 54 13.40 0.32 -5.29
CA THR A 54 12.99 -1.05 -5.61
C THR A 54 13.65 -2.08 -4.69
N ASP A 55 13.81 -1.74 -3.40
CA ASP A 55 14.42 -2.64 -2.41
C ASP A 55 13.53 -3.83 -2.09
N LEU A 56 12.23 -3.68 -2.24
CA LEU A 56 11.24 -4.74 -2.13
C LEU A 56 10.55 -4.97 -3.48
N SER A 57 10.29 -6.22 -3.80
CA SER A 57 9.48 -6.57 -4.97
C SER A 57 8.10 -5.92 -4.84
N ASN A 58 7.57 -5.40 -5.94
CA ASN A 58 6.22 -4.84 -6.02
C ASN A 58 5.92 -3.70 -5.03
N THR A 59 6.95 -3.11 -4.42
CA THR A 59 6.77 -2.00 -3.48
C THR A 59 7.85 -0.95 -3.74
N PRO A 60 7.50 0.24 -4.24
CA PRO A 60 8.48 1.22 -4.70
C PRO A 60 9.09 2.02 -3.52
N ILE A 61 9.80 1.34 -2.64
CA ILE A 61 10.48 1.94 -1.48
C ILE A 61 11.96 1.59 -1.41
N ASN A 62 12.72 2.42 -0.70
CA ASN A 62 14.04 2.11 -0.17
C ASN A 62 13.95 1.79 1.32
N LEU A 63 14.71 0.80 1.77
CA LEU A 63 14.81 0.45 3.17
C LEU A 63 15.71 1.48 3.89
N MET A 64 15.08 2.32 4.69
CA MET A 64 15.72 3.32 5.53
C MET A 64 14.80 3.68 6.71
N PHE A 65 15.39 4.19 7.75
CA PHE A 65 14.71 4.81 8.89
C PHE A 65 14.97 6.32 8.89
N ALA A 66 14.30 7.04 9.78
CA ALA A 66 14.60 8.45 9.97
C ALA A 66 14.44 8.83 11.45
N LEU A 67 15.19 9.84 11.86
CA LEU A 67 15.00 10.59 13.08
C LEU A 67 14.72 12.04 12.67
N TYR A 68 13.58 12.58 13.07
CA TYR A 68 13.27 14.00 12.92
C TYR A 68 13.22 14.65 14.29
N HIS A 69 13.95 15.72 14.45
CA HIS A 69 13.94 16.59 15.63
C HIS A 69 13.54 17.99 15.21
N ARG A 70 12.60 18.60 15.93
CA ARG A 70 12.00 19.90 15.58
C ARG A 70 13.04 21.03 15.45
N GLU A 71 14.11 21.00 16.26
CA GLU A 71 15.18 22.00 16.19
C GLU A 71 16.37 21.56 15.34
N ASN A 72 16.71 20.25 15.36
CA ASN A 72 17.92 19.72 14.72
C ASN A 72 17.68 19.18 13.28
N GLY A 73 16.41 19.13 12.82
CA GLY A 73 16.04 18.71 11.48
C GLY A 73 15.97 17.21 11.29
N LEU A 74 16.08 16.77 10.03
CA LEU A 74 15.88 15.40 9.60
C LEU A 74 17.19 14.66 9.42
N ILE A 75 17.29 13.46 9.97
CA ILE A 75 18.40 12.53 9.75
C ILE A 75 17.82 11.25 9.14
N LEU A 76 18.28 10.90 7.95
CA LEU A 76 18.01 9.61 7.30
C LEU A 76 19.02 8.58 7.82
N ILE A 77 18.52 7.42 8.21
CA ILE A 77 19.33 6.34 8.75
C ILE A 77 19.34 5.20 7.72
N GLY A 78 20.45 5.03 7.02
CA GLY A 78 20.52 4.07 5.93
C GLY A 78 21.90 3.99 5.28
N ASP A 79 21.95 3.42 4.08
CA ASP A 79 23.18 3.30 3.30
C ASP A 79 23.53 4.62 2.59
N ILE A 80 24.59 5.28 3.04
CA ILE A 80 25.05 6.57 2.50
C ILE A 80 25.35 6.46 1.01
N THR A 81 26.01 5.40 0.56
CA THR A 81 26.44 5.26 -0.84
C THR A 81 25.26 5.16 -1.80
N ARG A 82 24.15 4.63 -1.32
CA ARG A 82 22.90 4.49 -2.07
C ARG A 82 22.07 5.76 -2.04
N LEU A 83 21.98 6.43 -0.89
CA LEU A 83 21.15 7.61 -0.71
C LEU A 83 21.82 8.90 -1.20
N ALA A 84 23.15 9.02 -1.14
CA ALA A 84 23.88 10.22 -1.57
C ALA A 84 23.48 10.71 -2.98
N PRO A 85 23.31 9.85 -4.00
CA PRO A 85 22.94 10.31 -5.35
C PRO A 85 21.57 11.01 -5.46
N VAL A 86 20.67 10.85 -4.49
CA VAL A 86 19.35 11.52 -4.48
C VAL A 86 19.27 12.67 -3.47
N MET A 87 20.36 12.94 -2.76
CA MET A 87 20.50 14.09 -1.86
C MET A 87 20.76 15.35 -2.67
N GLU A 88 19.70 15.98 -3.16
CA GLU A 88 19.75 17.21 -3.95
C GLU A 88 18.60 18.14 -3.58
N GLY A 89 18.72 19.40 -3.91
CA GLY A 89 17.72 20.43 -3.65
C GLY A 89 17.40 20.58 -2.17
N ASP A 90 16.13 20.63 -1.83
CA ASP A 90 15.63 20.77 -0.45
C ASP A 90 16.05 19.62 0.47
N LEU A 91 16.15 18.39 -0.05
CA LEU A 91 16.60 17.25 0.74
C LEU A 91 18.06 17.40 1.18
N ALA A 92 18.96 17.82 0.30
CA ALA A 92 20.37 18.05 0.64
C ALA A 92 20.57 19.16 1.68
N ASN A 93 19.68 20.16 1.66
CA ASN A 93 19.77 21.32 2.57
C ASN A 93 19.15 21.04 3.96
N ASN A 94 18.22 20.07 4.06
CA ASN A 94 17.40 19.89 5.26
C ASN A 94 17.52 18.47 5.86
N ALA A 95 18.34 17.59 5.30
CA ALA A 95 18.54 16.25 5.83
C ALA A 95 20.01 15.82 5.79
N ALA A 96 20.43 15.12 6.83
CA ALA A 96 21.71 14.40 6.86
C ALA A 96 21.47 12.89 6.66
N ILE A 97 22.52 12.15 6.32
CA ILE A 97 22.47 10.67 6.26
C ILE A 97 23.48 10.10 7.24
N VAL A 98 23.05 9.13 8.03
CA VAL A 98 23.86 8.40 8.99
C VAL A 98 23.71 6.89 8.76
N PRO A 99 24.80 6.12 8.78
CA PRO A 99 24.71 4.66 8.76
C PRO A 99 23.97 4.12 9.99
N LEU A 100 23.20 3.05 9.82
CA LEU A 100 22.49 2.42 10.95
C LEU A 100 23.41 2.07 12.12
N ALA A 101 24.65 1.68 11.85
CA ALA A 101 25.65 1.34 12.88
C ALA A 101 26.00 2.53 13.79
N GLN A 102 25.85 3.77 13.31
CA GLN A 102 26.14 5.00 14.05
C GLN A 102 24.90 5.56 14.78
N PHE A 103 23.75 4.93 14.70
CA PHE A 103 22.54 5.43 15.33
C PHE A 103 22.70 5.63 16.84
N GLY A 104 23.36 4.68 17.54
CA GLY A 104 23.61 4.79 18.98
C GLY A 104 24.52 5.95 19.36
N GLU A 105 25.51 6.29 18.50
CA GLU A 105 26.39 7.46 18.71
C GLU A 105 25.63 8.76 18.48
N LEU A 106 24.73 8.79 17.47
CA LEU A 106 23.91 9.93 17.14
C LEU A 106 23.03 10.40 18.29
N ILE A 107 22.43 9.44 19.03
CA ILE A 107 21.47 9.74 20.13
C ILE A 107 22.13 9.81 21.50
N ASP A 108 23.47 9.66 21.61
CA ASP A 108 24.18 9.76 22.88
C ASP A 108 24.14 11.23 23.38
N PRO A 109 23.54 11.50 24.55
CA PRO A 109 23.47 12.87 25.11
C PRO A 109 24.88 13.50 25.23
N ARG A 110 25.92 12.68 25.46
CA ARG A 110 27.32 13.15 25.51
C ARG A 110 27.85 13.64 24.17
N ALA A 111 27.21 13.22 23.07
CA ALA A 111 27.53 13.72 21.74
C ALA A 111 26.77 15.01 21.36
N GLY A 112 25.96 15.54 22.29
CA GLY A 112 25.19 16.77 22.10
C GLY A 112 23.78 16.59 21.52
N TYR A 113 23.29 15.34 21.47
CA TYR A 113 21.86 15.12 21.28
C TYR A 113 21.13 15.64 22.52
N ASP A 114 20.05 16.39 22.34
CA ASP A 114 19.39 17.21 23.34
C ASP A 114 19.06 16.45 24.64
N ASP A 115 19.59 16.95 25.75
CA ASP A 115 19.47 16.40 27.10
C ASP A 115 18.08 16.73 27.65
N GLY A 116 17.09 15.91 27.35
CA GLY A 116 15.71 16.05 27.81
C GLY A 116 14.65 16.06 26.71
N ALA A 117 15.04 15.86 25.45
CA ALA A 117 14.10 15.75 24.34
C ALA A 117 13.16 14.55 24.53
N LYS A 118 11.87 14.79 24.36
CA LYS A 118 10.85 13.74 24.35
C LYS A 118 10.69 13.18 22.95
N VAL A 119 11.04 11.91 22.76
CA VAL A 119 11.08 11.23 21.46
C VAL A 119 9.88 10.30 21.28
N MET A 120 9.06 10.61 20.29
CA MET A 120 7.95 9.74 19.88
C MET A 120 8.46 8.55 19.08
N PHE A 121 7.86 7.39 19.30
CA PHE A 121 8.05 6.20 18.47
C PHE A 121 6.79 5.35 18.36
N ASP A 122 6.69 4.60 17.28
CA ASP A 122 5.59 3.66 17.05
C ASP A 122 6.01 2.26 17.52
N PRO A 123 5.40 1.73 18.63
CA PRO A 123 5.78 0.46 19.21
C PRO A 123 5.52 -0.73 18.27
N ASP A 124 4.56 -0.60 17.33
CA ASP A 124 4.22 -1.67 16.38
C ASP A 124 5.25 -1.81 15.25
N SER A 125 6.14 -0.83 15.08
CA SER A 125 7.09 -0.81 13.95
C SER A 125 8.55 -0.60 14.35
N LEU A 126 8.85 -0.08 15.55
CA LEU A 126 10.22 0.20 15.95
C LEU A 126 11.01 -1.09 16.22
N PRO A 127 12.05 -1.40 15.43
CA PRO A 127 12.87 -2.58 15.68
C PRO A 127 13.71 -2.41 16.96
N LYS A 128 13.96 -3.53 17.65
CA LYS A 128 14.76 -3.55 18.87
C LYS A 128 16.14 -2.91 18.69
N ALA A 129 16.71 -3.00 17.49
CA ALA A 129 18.01 -2.39 17.16
C ALA A 129 18.02 -0.85 17.25
N LEU A 130 16.87 -0.20 17.08
CA LEU A 130 16.71 1.25 17.29
C LEU A 130 16.17 1.57 18.68
N HIS A 131 15.30 0.74 19.24
CA HIS A 131 14.71 0.96 20.55
C HIS A 131 15.75 0.85 21.68
N ALA A 132 16.59 -0.20 21.67
CA ALA A 132 17.54 -0.42 22.76
C ALA A 132 18.56 0.72 22.95
N PRO A 133 19.15 1.32 21.90
CA PRO A 133 19.99 2.49 22.04
C PRO A 133 19.28 3.69 22.69
N LEU A 134 18.00 3.96 22.32
CA LEU A 134 17.21 5.05 22.92
C LEU A 134 17.02 4.85 24.43
N VAL A 135 16.65 3.63 24.83
CA VAL A 135 16.48 3.28 26.25
C VAL A 135 17.81 3.39 27.01
N ASN A 136 18.91 2.88 26.44
CA ASN A 136 20.23 2.91 27.05
C ASN A 136 20.79 4.33 27.20
N ALA A 137 20.42 5.24 26.30
CA ALA A 137 20.76 6.65 26.38
C ALA A 137 19.90 7.42 27.40
N GLY A 138 18.87 6.81 27.96
CA GLY A 138 17.96 7.46 28.94
C GLY A 138 17.01 8.48 28.31
N ILE A 139 16.74 8.38 27.01
CA ILE A 139 15.83 9.29 26.30
C ILE A 139 14.41 9.15 26.86
N ASP A 140 13.70 10.27 27.05
CA ASP A 140 12.26 10.28 27.39
C ASP A 140 11.45 9.82 26.16
N LEU A 141 10.84 8.64 26.27
CA LEU A 141 10.16 7.96 25.16
C LEU A 141 8.64 8.07 25.28
N ALA A 142 7.98 8.50 24.19
CA ALA A 142 6.53 8.55 24.05
C ALA A 142 6.04 7.52 23.01
N GLU A 143 5.26 6.54 23.46
CA GLU A 143 4.62 5.56 22.58
C GLU A 143 3.40 6.18 21.89
N ALA A 144 3.40 6.20 20.55
CA ALA A 144 2.25 6.63 19.75
C ALA A 144 2.36 6.07 18.33
N PRO A 145 1.23 5.88 17.60
CA PRO A 145 1.26 5.55 16.18
C PRO A 145 2.07 6.58 15.38
N CYS A 146 2.82 6.12 14.39
CA CYS A 146 3.64 7.00 13.56
C CYS A 146 2.80 8.10 12.90
N PRO A 147 3.06 9.39 13.18
CA PRO A 147 2.25 10.50 12.66
C PRO A 147 2.29 10.59 11.13
N VAL A 148 3.41 10.22 10.50
CA VAL A 148 3.57 10.22 9.05
C VAL A 148 2.64 9.20 8.39
N THR A 149 2.33 8.09 9.06
CA THR A 149 1.37 7.10 8.55
C THR A 149 -0.03 7.70 8.38
N ALA A 150 -0.47 8.52 9.33
CA ALA A 150 -1.74 9.24 9.23
C ALA A 150 -1.70 10.34 8.15
N MET A 151 -0.58 11.06 8.04
CA MET A 151 -0.39 12.11 7.03
C MET A 151 -0.48 11.55 5.61
N LYS A 152 0.25 10.47 5.29
CA LYS A 152 0.25 9.88 3.96
C LYS A 152 -1.06 9.16 3.59
N ALA A 153 -1.86 8.76 4.56
CA ALA A 153 -3.17 8.17 4.31
C ALA A 153 -4.14 9.18 3.70
N LEU A 154 -4.01 10.46 4.04
CA LEU A 154 -4.81 11.56 3.51
C LEU A 154 -4.16 12.11 2.24
N LYS A 155 -4.57 11.58 1.08
CA LYS A 155 -4.01 11.97 -0.21
C LYS A 155 -4.37 13.42 -0.54
N ASN A 156 -3.37 14.20 -0.93
CA ASN A 156 -3.56 15.55 -1.41
C ASN A 156 -4.22 15.57 -2.80
N PRO A 157 -4.71 16.71 -3.30
CA PRO A 157 -5.39 16.80 -4.60
C PRO A 157 -4.56 16.28 -5.77
N THR A 158 -3.24 16.46 -5.75
CA THR A 158 -2.33 15.99 -6.80
C THR A 158 -2.20 14.47 -6.79
N GLU A 159 -2.04 13.85 -5.61
CA GLU A 159 -2.02 12.40 -5.43
C GLU A 159 -3.35 11.76 -5.87
N LEU A 160 -4.49 12.37 -5.50
CA LEU A 160 -5.81 11.92 -5.94
C LEU A 160 -5.99 12.02 -7.45
N ALA A 161 -5.53 13.10 -8.06
CA ALA A 161 -5.59 13.27 -9.52
C ALA A 161 -4.71 12.25 -10.24
N GLY A 162 -3.50 12.00 -9.74
CA GLY A 162 -2.59 10.97 -10.24
C GLY A 162 -3.20 9.57 -10.16
N THR A 163 -3.75 9.22 -9.02
CA THR A 163 -4.44 7.93 -8.81
C THR A 163 -5.61 7.74 -9.78
N ARG A 164 -6.43 8.78 -10.02
CA ARG A 164 -7.51 8.71 -11.00
C ARG A 164 -6.98 8.47 -12.42
N ARG A 165 -5.89 9.15 -12.83
CA ARG A 165 -5.27 8.92 -14.15
C ARG A 165 -4.74 7.49 -14.27
N ALA A 166 -4.07 6.98 -13.23
CA ALA A 166 -3.56 5.61 -13.21
C ALA A 166 -4.71 4.59 -13.37
N HIS A 167 -5.84 4.78 -12.66
CA HIS A 167 -7.00 3.90 -12.78
C HIS A 167 -7.73 3.98 -14.12
N VAL A 168 -7.78 5.17 -14.76
CA VAL A 168 -8.32 5.31 -16.13
C VAL A 168 -7.45 4.55 -17.14
N GLU A 169 -6.13 4.66 -17.01
CA GLU A 169 -5.18 3.97 -17.87
C GLU A 169 -5.22 2.45 -17.67
N ASP A 170 -5.13 2.00 -16.43
CA ASP A 170 -5.20 0.57 -16.11
C ASP A 170 -6.58 -0.02 -16.43
N GLY A 171 -7.64 0.76 -16.24
CA GLY A 171 -8.99 0.40 -16.67
C GLY A 171 -9.10 0.15 -18.17
N ALA A 172 -8.40 0.94 -18.99
CA ALA A 172 -8.33 0.70 -20.45
C ALA A 172 -7.52 -0.57 -20.77
N VAL A 173 -6.47 -0.88 -20.02
CA VAL A 173 -5.73 -2.15 -20.13
C VAL A 173 -6.64 -3.31 -19.76
N MET A 174 -7.35 -3.21 -18.65
CA MET A 174 -8.30 -4.24 -18.20
C MET A 174 -9.42 -4.46 -19.22
N ALA A 175 -9.98 -3.41 -19.80
CA ALA A 175 -11.00 -3.55 -20.85
C ALA A 175 -10.48 -4.30 -22.08
N ARG A 176 -9.26 -4.02 -22.54
CA ARG A 176 -8.62 -4.77 -23.64
C ARG A 176 -8.40 -6.25 -23.28
N PHE A 177 -7.94 -6.48 -22.05
CA PHE A 177 -7.73 -7.83 -21.54
C PHE A 177 -9.06 -8.61 -21.45
N MET A 178 -10.14 -7.99 -20.96
CA MET A 178 -11.45 -8.61 -20.90
C MET A 178 -12.00 -8.93 -22.30
N CYS A 179 -11.87 -8.03 -23.27
CA CYS A 179 -12.22 -8.30 -24.67
C CYS A 179 -11.41 -9.47 -25.26
N TRP A 180 -10.14 -9.60 -24.89
CA TRP A 180 -9.31 -10.71 -25.31
C TRP A 180 -9.77 -12.04 -24.69
N LEU A 181 -10.13 -12.07 -23.40
CA LEU A 181 -10.74 -13.24 -22.76
C LEU A 181 -12.06 -13.64 -23.43
N ASP A 182 -12.96 -12.67 -23.66
CA ASP A 182 -14.27 -12.89 -24.27
C ASP A 182 -14.17 -13.41 -25.70
N SER A 183 -13.10 -13.09 -26.43
CA SER A 183 -12.84 -13.64 -27.78
C SER A 183 -12.51 -15.14 -27.80
N GLY A 184 -12.30 -15.75 -26.63
CA GLY A 184 -11.86 -17.14 -26.48
C GLY A 184 -10.37 -17.36 -26.78
N ALA A 185 -9.59 -16.29 -26.95
CA ALA A 185 -8.15 -16.38 -27.25
C ALA A 185 -7.31 -16.99 -26.12
N ALA A 186 -7.85 -16.98 -24.90
CA ALA A 186 -7.21 -17.60 -23.72
C ALA A 186 -7.45 -19.12 -23.62
N ARG A 187 -8.29 -19.70 -24.47
CA ARG A 187 -8.60 -21.15 -24.43
C ARG A 187 -7.34 -21.99 -24.58
N GLY A 188 -7.18 -22.94 -23.67
CA GLY A 188 -6.01 -23.82 -23.64
C GLY A 188 -4.74 -23.18 -23.07
N MET A 189 -4.77 -21.90 -22.68
CA MET A 189 -3.64 -21.26 -22.00
C MET A 189 -3.62 -21.61 -20.51
N ARG A 190 -2.44 -21.57 -19.95
CA ARG A 190 -2.22 -21.76 -18.51
C ARG A 190 -2.40 -20.43 -17.76
N GLU A 191 -2.70 -20.51 -16.47
CA GLU A 191 -2.87 -19.34 -15.60
C GLU A 191 -1.68 -18.37 -15.67
N THR A 192 -0.45 -18.90 -15.68
CA THR A 192 0.77 -18.08 -15.82
C THR A 192 0.86 -17.36 -17.16
N GLU A 193 0.40 -17.96 -18.25
CA GLU A 193 0.39 -17.36 -19.58
C GLU A 193 -0.65 -16.23 -19.66
N ILE A 194 -1.82 -16.44 -19.03
CA ILE A 194 -2.89 -15.43 -18.93
C ILE A 194 -2.40 -14.23 -18.11
N ALA A 195 -1.77 -14.47 -16.97
CA ALA A 195 -1.18 -13.41 -16.15
C ALA A 195 -0.08 -12.65 -16.90
N ALA A 196 0.78 -13.37 -17.64
CA ALA A 196 1.83 -12.76 -18.47
C ALA A 196 1.26 -11.90 -19.60
N HIS A 197 0.14 -12.29 -20.21
CA HIS A 197 -0.53 -11.49 -21.24
C HIS A 197 -1.04 -10.16 -20.67
N LEU A 198 -1.67 -10.16 -19.50
CA LEU A 198 -2.10 -8.93 -18.83
C LEU A 198 -0.90 -8.02 -18.51
N LEU A 199 0.17 -8.60 -18.00
CA LEU A 199 1.40 -7.84 -17.70
C LEU A 199 2.00 -7.23 -18.97
N ALA A 200 1.97 -7.93 -20.11
CA ALA A 200 2.43 -7.40 -21.39
C ALA A 200 1.59 -6.20 -21.85
N LEU A 201 0.27 -6.24 -21.66
CA LEU A 201 -0.61 -5.11 -21.96
C LEU A 201 -0.30 -3.89 -21.09
N ARG A 202 -0.01 -4.08 -19.80
CA ARG A 202 0.41 -3.00 -18.88
C ARG A 202 1.75 -2.40 -19.25
N LYS A 203 2.74 -3.25 -19.60
CA LYS A 203 4.08 -2.82 -20.02
C LYS A 203 4.09 -2.00 -21.32
N ALA A 204 3.05 -2.07 -22.13
CA ALA A 204 2.91 -1.22 -23.32
C ALA A 204 2.70 0.27 -22.98
N SER A 205 2.31 0.59 -21.75
CA SER A 205 2.22 1.97 -21.29
C SER A 205 3.60 2.53 -20.91
N PRO A 206 3.99 3.71 -21.42
CA PRO A 206 5.24 4.37 -21.01
C PRO A 206 5.21 4.85 -19.54
N ARG A 207 4.06 4.83 -18.90
CA ARG A 207 3.89 5.23 -17.49
C ARG A 207 3.96 4.07 -16.52
N PHE A 208 3.93 2.83 -17.01
CA PHE A 208 4.04 1.64 -16.21
C PHE A 208 5.43 1.54 -15.56
N MET A 209 5.48 1.32 -14.27
CA MET A 209 6.72 1.14 -13.52
C MET A 209 6.96 -0.33 -13.13
N ALA A 210 5.98 -0.92 -12.48
CA ALA A 210 6.04 -2.30 -12.00
C ALA A 210 4.63 -2.82 -11.68
N SER A 211 4.46 -4.11 -11.45
CA SER A 211 3.26 -4.64 -10.79
C SER A 211 3.21 -4.15 -9.34
N SER A 212 2.01 -3.85 -8.81
CA SER A 212 1.84 -3.46 -7.41
C SER A 212 1.83 -4.65 -6.45
N PHE A 213 1.58 -5.85 -6.98
CA PHE A 213 1.72 -7.16 -6.33
C PHE A 213 1.82 -8.26 -7.38
N GLU A 214 2.16 -9.47 -6.96
CA GLU A 214 2.15 -10.65 -7.83
C GLU A 214 0.73 -10.94 -8.29
N THR A 215 0.51 -10.98 -9.60
CA THR A 215 -0.82 -11.24 -10.17
C THR A 215 -1.37 -12.58 -9.69
N ILE A 216 -2.53 -12.57 -9.09
CA ILE A 216 -3.33 -13.75 -8.79
C ILE A 216 -4.17 -14.05 -10.03
N CYS A 217 -3.99 -15.24 -10.59
CA CYS A 217 -4.75 -15.71 -11.74
C CYS A 217 -5.11 -17.16 -11.46
N GLY A 218 -6.31 -17.39 -10.92
CA GLY A 218 -6.78 -18.71 -10.49
C GLY A 218 -7.98 -19.16 -11.28
N SER A 219 -7.87 -20.28 -12.02
CA SER A 219 -8.94 -20.91 -12.77
C SER A 219 -9.62 -22.00 -11.94
N GLY A 220 -10.94 -22.05 -11.92
CA GLY A 220 -11.71 -23.04 -11.17
C GLY A 220 -11.28 -23.12 -9.70
N PRO A 221 -10.87 -24.31 -9.19
CA PRO A 221 -10.53 -24.50 -7.77
C PRO A 221 -9.37 -23.63 -7.29
N ASN A 222 -8.45 -23.20 -8.16
CA ASN A 222 -7.37 -22.29 -7.80
C ASN A 222 -7.88 -20.86 -7.47
N GLY A 223 -9.00 -20.44 -8.05
CA GLY A 223 -9.66 -19.18 -7.72
C GLY A 223 -10.22 -19.13 -6.30
N ALA A 224 -10.41 -20.28 -5.64
CA ALA A 224 -10.86 -20.36 -4.24
C ALA A 224 -9.71 -20.23 -3.21
N ILE A 225 -8.45 -20.18 -3.67
CA ILE A 225 -7.28 -20.05 -2.80
C ILE A 225 -6.95 -18.56 -2.67
N VAL A 226 -7.20 -17.99 -1.49
CA VAL A 226 -6.86 -16.59 -1.18
C VAL A 226 -5.33 -16.41 -1.33
N HIS A 227 -4.90 -15.37 -2.06
CA HIS A 227 -3.50 -15.11 -2.42
C HIS A 227 -2.83 -16.25 -3.22
N TYR A 228 -3.60 -16.92 -4.09
CA TYR A 228 -3.07 -17.94 -4.99
C TYR A 228 -1.89 -17.40 -5.81
N ARG A 229 -0.88 -18.23 -5.99
CA ARG A 229 0.26 -17.93 -6.85
C ARG A 229 0.37 -18.99 -7.94
N ALA A 230 0.03 -18.63 -9.16
CA ALA A 230 0.29 -19.45 -10.31
C ALA A 230 1.80 -19.56 -10.53
N LEU A 231 2.35 -20.76 -10.43
CA LEU A 231 3.76 -21.04 -10.67
C LEU A 231 3.94 -21.95 -11.88
N PRO A 232 4.91 -21.71 -12.75
CA PRO A 232 5.17 -22.58 -13.89
C PRO A 232 5.32 -24.04 -13.46
N GLY A 233 4.53 -24.93 -14.07
CA GLY A 233 4.51 -26.36 -13.77
C GLY A 233 3.60 -26.78 -12.62
N ALA A 234 3.10 -25.84 -11.79
CA ALA A 234 2.11 -26.09 -10.76
C ALA A 234 0.75 -25.42 -11.05
N ASP A 235 0.71 -24.55 -12.06
CA ASP A 235 -0.49 -23.89 -12.56
C ASP A 235 -1.33 -24.85 -13.46
N ILE A 236 -2.61 -24.53 -13.62
CA ILE A 236 -3.53 -25.30 -14.48
C ILE A 236 -3.87 -24.55 -15.75
N THR A 237 -4.39 -25.29 -16.71
CA THR A 237 -4.96 -24.74 -17.95
C THR A 237 -6.34 -24.18 -17.64
N LEU A 238 -6.70 -23.06 -18.29
CA LEU A 238 -8.02 -22.46 -18.21
C LEU A 238 -9.09 -23.49 -18.57
N THR A 239 -9.99 -23.77 -17.62
CA THR A 239 -11.09 -24.72 -17.76
C THR A 239 -12.35 -24.02 -18.25
N GLU A 240 -13.14 -24.68 -19.08
CA GLU A 240 -14.46 -24.21 -19.48
C GLU A 240 -15.50 -24.49 -18.37
N ASP A 241 -16.62 -23.79 -18.42
CA ASP A 241 -17.73 -23.86 -17.44
C ASP A 241 -17.25 -23.65 -16.00
N SER A 242 -16.32 -22.70 -15.83
CA SER A 242 -15.72 -22.34 -14.55
C SER A 242 -15.59 -20.83 -14.37
N LEU A 243 -15.04 -20.41 -13.21
CA LEU A 243 -14.67 -19.03 -12.95
C LEU A 243 -13.16 -18.86 -13.10
N LEU A 244 -12.75 -17.72 -13.63
CA LEU A 244 -11.39 -17.22 -13.55
C LEU A 244 -11.36 -16.05 -12.55
N LEU A 245 -10.68 -16.20 -11.44
CA LEU A 245 -10.34 -15.09 -10.55
C LEU A 245 -9.05 -14.45 -11.04
N LEU A 246 -9.12 -13.17 -11.33
CA LEU A 246 -7.97 -12.35 -11.69
C LEU A 246 -7.87 -11.17 -10.74
N ASP A 247 -6.80 -11.13 -9.97
CA ASP A 247 -6.48 -10.02 -9.09
C ASP A 247 -5.08 -9.50 -9.40
N SER A 248 -4.97 -8.21 -9.69
CA SER A 248 -3.76 -7.63 -10.24
C SER A 248 -3.74 -6.11 -10.11
N GLY A 249 -2.55 -5.55 -10.09
CA GLY A 249 -2.39 -4.11 -10.05
C GLY A 249 -1.04 -3.67 -10.59
N ALA A 250 -0.88 -2.37 -10.71
CA ALA A 250 0.34 -1.74 -11.21
C ALA A 250 0.69 -0.47 -10.46
N HIS A 251 1.98 -0.18 -10.42
CA HIS A 251 2.51 1.15 -10.16
C HIS A 251 2.69 1.88 -11.50
N TYR A 252 2.05 3.00 -11.61
CA TYR A 252 2.29 4.02 -12.64
C TYR A 252 3.11 5.16 -12.04
N ASN A 253 3.69 6.00 -12.86
CA ASN A 253 4.54 7.11 -12.38
C ASN A 253 3.83 8.13 -11.48
N ASP A 254 2.49 8.06 -11.34
CA ASP A 254 1.68 8.95 -10.53
C ASP A 254 0.48 8.26 -9.85
N GLY A 255 0.53 6.95 -9.65
CA GLY A 255 -0.52 6.22 -8.92
C GLY A 255 -0.27 4.72 -8.83
N THR A 256 -0.97 4.08 -7.92
CA THR A 256 -0.98 2.63 -7.71
C THR A 256 -2.39 2.12 -7.94
N THR A 257 -2.53 1.01 -8.68
CA THR A 257 -3.82 0.36 -8.92
C THR A 257 -3.89 -1.00 -8.25
N ASP A 258 -5.12 -1.41 -7.96
CA ASP A 258 -5.50 -2.68 -7.39
C ASP A 258 -6.87 -3.05 -7.96
N ILE A 259 -6.95 -4.10 -8.77
CA ILE A 259 -8.13 -4.42 -9.58
C ILE A 259 -8.35 -5.92 -9.60
N THR A 260 -9.46 -6.36 -9.01
CA THR A 260 -9.93 -7.75 -9.08
C THR A 260 -11.12 -7.91 -10.02
N ARG A 261 -11.14 -8.99 -10.79
CA ARG A 261 -12.30 -9.45 -11.57
C ARG A 261 -12.46 -10.96 -11.46
N THR A 262 -13.71 -11.39 -11.23
CA THR A 262 -14.12 -12.79 -11.39
C THR A 262 -14.89 -12.89 -12.68
N VAL A 263 -14.38 -13.71 -13.61
CA VAL A 263 -14.88 -13.84 -14.98
C VAL A 263 -15.42 -15.24 -15.20
N ALA A 264 -16.64 -15.35 -15.73
CA ALA A 264 -17.16 -16.64 -16.17
C ALA A 264 -16.48 -17.07 -17.47
N ILE A 265 -15.94 -18.28 -17.49
CA ILE A 265 -15.43 -18.94 -18.68
C ILE A 265 -16.44 -20.02 -19.06
N GLY A 266 -17.16 -19.80 -20.15
CA GLY A 266 -18.31 -20.65 -20.50
C GLY A 266 -19.58 -20.28 -19.71
N THR A 267 -20.32 -21.28 -19.27
CA THR A 267 -21.60 -21.09 -18.58
C THR A 267 -21.46 -21.36 -17.08
N PRO A 268 -21.52 -20.34 -16.22
CA PRO A 268 -21.46 -20.54 -14.78
C PRO A 268 -22.73 -21.23 -14.25
N ASP A 269 -22.60 -22.05 -13.23
CA ASP A 269 -23.73 -22.69 -12.59
C ASP A 269 -24.58 -21.73 -11.72
N ALA A 270 -25.70 -22.21 -11.22
CA ALA A 270 -26.63 -21.39 -10.44
C ALA A 270 -26.03 -20.94 -9.09
N GLU A 271 -25.15 -21.72 -8.47
CA GLU A 271 -24.51 -21.40 -7.19
C GLU A 271 -23.43 -20.32 -7.38
N MET A 272 -22.64 -20.43 -8.45
CA MET A 272 -21.67 -19.39 -8.85
C MET A 272 -22.37 -18.05 -9.07
N ILE A 273 -23.48 -18.04 -9.82
CA ILE A 273 -24.29 -16.82 -10.07
C ILE A 273 -24.84 -16.26 -8.76
N HIS A 274 -25.33 -17.14 -7.88
CA HIS A 274 -25.90 -16.74 -6.59
C HIS A 274 -24.86 -16.09 -5.69
N ALA A 275 -23.70 -16.73 -5.51
CA ALA A 275 -22.62 -16.21 -4.69
C ALA A 275 -22.05 -14.90 -5.27
N PHE A 276 -21.76 -14.85 -6.56
CA PHE A 276 -21.30 -13.64 -7.26
C PHE A 276 -22.26 -12.47 -7.06
N THR A 277 -23.57 -12.74 -7.17
CA THR A 277 -24.61 -11.70 -6.99
C THR A 277 -24.64 -11.18 -5.55
N ALA A 278 -24.47 -12.04 -4.56
CA ALA A 278 -24.44 -11.63 -3.15
C ALA A 278 -23.19 -10.75 -2.87
N VAL A 279 -22.02 -11.14 -3.37
CA VAL A 279 -20.78 -10.35 -3.28
C VAL A 279 -20.94 -9.00 -3.97
N LEU A 280 -21.47 -8.97 -5.20
CA LEU A 280 -21.68 -7.74 -5.96
C LEU A 280 -22.63 -6.77 -5.24
N ARG A 281 -23.68 -7.27 -4.59
CA ARG A 281 -24.57 -6.44 -3.76
C ARG A 281 -23.81 -5.79 -2.61
N GLY A 282 -22.94 -6.53 -1.94
CA GLY A 282 -22.07 -6.01 -0.88
C GLY A 282 -21.09 -4.96 -1.39
N HIS A 283 -20.44 -5.22 -2.52
CA HIS A 283 -19.55 -4.28 -3.18
C HIS A 283 -20.26 -2.96 -3.54
N ILE A 284 -21.45 -3.05 -4.13
CA ILE A 284 -22.29 -1.87 -4.46
C ILE A 284 -22.71 -1.11 -3.20
N ALA A 285 -23.07 -1.82 -2.12
CA ALA A 285 -23.48 -1.18 -0.86
C ALA A 285 -22.34 -0.33 -0.28
N VAL A 286 -21.11 -0.85 -0.25
CA VAL A 286 -19.93 -0.08 0.17
C VAL A 286 -19.64 1.08 -0.78
N ALA A 287 -19.65 0.86 -2.10
CA ALA A 287 -19.37 1.90 -3.10
C ALA A 287 -20.36 3.08 -3.04
N ARG A 288 -21.60 2.83 -2.60
CA ARG A 288 -22.65 3.86 -2.45
C ARG A 288 -22.78 4.41 -1.03
N ALA A 289 -21.99 3.91 -0.09
CA ALA A 289 -22.07 4.30 1.31
C ALA A 289 -21.86 5.81 1.48
N ARG A 290 -22.72 6.44 2.26
CA ARG A 290 -22.55 7.80 2.77
C ARG A 290 -22.67 7.73 4.27
N PHE A 291 -21.70 8.27 4.97
CA PHE A 291 -21.59 8.12 6.41
C PHE A 291 -21.06 9.41 7.04
N PRO A 292 -21.40 9.67 8.33
CA PRO A 292 -20.90 10.84 9.04
C PRO A 292 -19.40 10.72 9.32
N GLU A 293 -18.77 11.87 9.60
CA GLU A 293 -17.40 11.93 10.10
C GLU A 293 -17.26 11.10 11.39
N GLY A 294 -16.09 10.47 11.56
CA GLY A 294 -15.83 9.57 12.68
C GLY A 294 -16.26 8.12 12.45
N THR A 295 -16.93 7.82 11.33
CA THR A 295 -17.27 6.43 10.98
C THR A 295 -16.01 5.62 10.70
N THR A 296 -15.93 4.42 11.29
CA THR A 296 -14.79 3.51 11.14
C THR A 296 -15.01 2.50 10.01
N GLY A 297 -13.91 1.91 9.53
CA GLY A 297 -14.00 0.86 8.53
C GLY A 297 -14.74 -0.39 9.01
N GLN A 298 -14.73 -0.69 10.31
CA GLN A 298 -15.50 -1.78 10.91
C GLN A 298 -17.02 -1.60 10.71
N GLN A 299 -17.50 -0.36 10.81
CA GLN A 299 -18.92 -0.06 10.58
C GLN A 299 -19.31 -0.21 9.11
N ILE A 300 -18.39 0.11 8.19
CA ILE A 300 -18.63 -0.02 6.74
C ILE A 300 -18.50 -1.50 6.28
N ASP A 301 -17.64 -2.31 6.91
CA ASP A 301 -17.45 -3.74 6.61
C ASP A 301 -18.78 -4.53 6.66
N VAL A 302 -19.65 -4.18 7.60
CA VAL A 302 -20.98 -4.79 7.73
C VAL A 302 -21.84 -4.60 6.47
N MET A 303 -21.70 -3.47 5.78
CA MET A 303 -22.47 -3.20 4.55
C MET A 303 -22.10 -4.16 3.42
N ALA A 304 -20.83 -4.56 3.34
CA ALA A 304 -20.37 -5.56 2.37
C ALA A 304 -20.87 -6.97 2.73
N ARG A 305 -20.89 -7.31 4.02
CA ARG A 305 -21.20 -8.67 4.50
C ARG A 305 -22.71 -8.95 4.60
N ALA A 306 -23.53 -7.94 4.90
CA ALA A 306 -24.94 -8.13 5.14
C ALA A 306 -25.69 -8.85 3.99
N PRO A 307 -25.49 -8.52 2.70
CA PRO A 307 -26.09 -9.28 1.60
C PRO A 307 -25.65 -10.73 1.53
N MET A 308 -24.41 -11.05 1.94
CA MET A 308 -23.89 -12.41 1.96
C MET A 308 -24.46 -13.19 3.15
N TRP A 309 -24.48 -12.59 4.34
CA TRP A 309 -25.09 -13.22 5.54
C TRP A 309 -26.57 -13.57 5.32
N SER A 310 -27.30 -12.74 4.56
CA SER A 310 -28.72 -13.01 4.25
C SER A 310 -28.95 -14.30 3.46
N VAL A 311 -27.89 -14.84 2.84
CA VAL A 311 -27.91 -16.10 2.08
C VAL A 311 -26.95 -17.16 2.66
N GLY A 312 -26.50 -16.97 3.91
CA GLY A 312 -25.65 -17.93 4.61
C GLY A 312 -24.19 -17.96 4.19
N LEU A 313 -23.71 -16.93 3.47
CA LEU A 313 -22.33 -16.81 3.00
C LEU A 313 -21.53 -15.80 3.84
N ASP A 314 -20.21 -15.95 3.91
CA ASP A 314 -19.27 -14.97 4.49
C ASP A 314 -17.87 -15.21 3.88
N TYR A 315 -16.92 -14.34 4.20
CA TYR A 315 -15.50 -14.44 3.84
C TYR A 315 -14.59 -14.08 5.01
N ALA A 316 -13.36 -14.60 5.00
CA ALA A 316 -12.45 -14.50 6.14
C ALA A 316 -11.58 -13.23 6.14
N HIS A 317 -11.27 -12.67 4.96
CA HIS A 317 -10.41 -11.49 4.83
C HIS A 317 -11.15 -10.16 5.08
N GLY A 318 -10.43 -9.05 5.07
CA GLY A 318 -11.02 -7.70 5.13
C GLY A 318 -11.77 -7.35 3.84
N THR A 319 -12.74 -6.48 3.92
CA THR A 319 -13.47 -5.96 2.76
C THR A 319 -12.63 -4.98 1.93
N GLY A 320 -11.64 -4.36 2.56
CA GLY A 320 -10.75 -3.42 1.88
C GLY A 320 -9.67 -2.86 2.80
N HIS A 321 -8.70 -2.24 2.20
CA HIS A 321 -7.52 -1.66 2.84
C HIS A 321 -7.17 -0.31 2.21
N GLY A 322 -6.34 0.48 2.89
CA GLY A 322 -5.77 1.68 2.30
C GLY A 322 -4.85 1.34 1.12
N VAL A 323 -4.74 2.25 0.16
CA VAL A 323 -3.85 2.13 -1.01
C VAL A 323 -2.89 3.32 -1.05
N GLY A 324 -1.61 3.06 -1.23
CA GLY A 324 -0.57 4.08 -1.32
C GLY A 324 -0.55 4.80 -2.67
N HIS A 325 0.03 6.00 -2.70
CA HIS A 325 0.27 6.74 -3.94
C HIS A 325 1.70 6.50 -4.43
N VAL A 326 1.87 5.69 -5.48
CA VAL A 326 3.17 5.17 -5.93
C VAL A 326 3.94 4.63 -4.73
N MET A 327 3.24 3.78 -3.97
CA MET A 327 3.68 3.18 -2.72
C MET A 327 3.06 1.79 -2.60
N GLN A 328 3.25 1.13 -1.45
CA GLN A 328 2.66 -0.20 -1.21
C GLN A 328 1.14 -0.22 -1.46
N VAL A 329 0.65 -1.29 -2.07
CA VAL A 329 -0.77 -1.48 -2.36
C VAL A 329 -1.58 -1.60 -1.07
N HIS A 330 -1.08 -2.33 -0.07
CA HIS A 330 -1.68 -2.40 1.27
C HIS A 330 -1.10 -1.30 2.17
N GLU A 331 -1.80 -0.20 2.31
CA GLU A 331 -1.37 0.94 3.11
C GLU A 331 -2.29 1.17 4.32
N GLY A 332 -1.71 1.12 5.54
CA GLY A 332 -2.42 1.56 6.74
C GLY A 332 -2.53 3.09 6.86
N PRO A 333 -3.21 3.57 7.89
CA PRO A 333 -3.84 2.85 9.00
C PRO A 333 -5.29 2.44 8.72
N ALA A 334 -5.93 2.96 7.67
CA ALA A 334 -7.34 2.71 7.37
C ALA A 334 -7.55 1.33 6.73
N SER A 335 -8.61 0.64 7.15
CA SER A 335 -9.08 -0.59 6.51
C SER A 335 -10.59 -0.72 6.66
N ILE A 336 -11.24 -1.34 5.69
CA ILE A 336 -12.64 -1.79 5.82
C ILE A 336 -12.58 -3.27 6.23
N SER A 337 -12.70 -3.53 7.53
CA SER A 337 -12.57 -4.89 8.07
C SER A 337 -13.18 -5.00 9.46
N LYS A 338 -13.36 -6.22 9.95
CA LYS A 338 -13.80 -6.49 11.34
C LYS A 338 -12.91 -5.82 12.42
N ARG A 339 -11.68 -5.41 12.06
CA ARG A 339 -10.69 -4.75 12.93
C ARG A 339 -10.42 -3.29 12.56
N GLY A 340 -11.11 -2.75 11.57
CA GLY A 340 -10.91 -1.40 11.05
C GLY A 340 -11.42 -0.32 12.03
N SER A 341 -10.66 -0.04 13.08
CA SER A 341 -11.02 0.90 14.16
C SER A 341 -10.70 2.38 13.85
N VAL A 342 -9.88 2.63 12.82
CA VAL A 342 -9.50 3.99 12.45
C VAL A 342 -10.66 4.68 11.75
N PRO A 343 -11.05 5.91 12.17
CA PRO A 343 -12.04 6.70 11.48
C PRO A 343 -11.64 6.98 10.02
N LEU A 344 -12.57 6.77 9.11
CA LEU A 344 -12.36 7.08 7.70
C LEU A 344 -12.53 8.59 7.46
N ALA A 345 -11.63 9.14 6.64
CA ALA A 345 -11.61 10.56 6.35
C ALA A 345 -11.53 10.84 4.85
N ALA A 346 -12.01 12.02 4.44
CA ALA A 346 -11.91 12.47 3.06
C ALA A 346 -10.43 12.54 2.63
N GLY A 347 -10.11 12.00 1.46
CA GLY A 347 -8.75 11.87 0.95
C GLY A 347 -8.12 10.50 1.16
N MET A 348 -8.68 9.63 2.01
CA MET A 348 -8.24 8.24 2.09
C MET A 348 -8.65 7.46 0.84
N LEU A 349 -7.72 6.67 0.30
CA LEU A 349 -7.97 5.70 -0.77
C LEU A 349 -8.15 4.33 -0.13
N LEU A 350 -9.22 3.64 -0.52
CA LEU A 350 -9.57 2.33 0.01
C LEU A 350 -9.93 1.39 -1.13
N SER A 351 -9.47 0.16 -1.06
CA SER A 351 -10.01 -0.92 -1.87
C SER A 351 -11.42 -1.29 -1.40
N ASN A 352 -12.20 -1.93 -2.28
CA ASN A 352 -13.53 -2.46 -1.99
C ASN A 352 -13.66 -3.82 -2.67
N GLU A 353 -13.33 -4.87 -1.96
CA GLU A 353 -13.04 -6.21 -2.46
C GLU A 353 -13.70 -7.35 -1.66
N PRO A 354 -15.00 -7.29 -1.36
CA PRO A 354 -15.67 -8.42 -0.76
C PRO A 354 -15.56 -9.65 -1.67
N GLY A 355 -15.50 -10.84 -1.09
CA GLY A 355 -15.32 -12.07 -1.84
C GLY A 355 -16.14 -13.22 -1.28
N PHE A 356 -16.16 -14.34 -2.01
CA PHE A 356 -16.62 -15.64 -1.53
C PHE A 356 -15.75 -16.73 -2.16
N TYR A 357 -15.38 -17.72 -1.39
CA TYR A 357 -14.47 -18.78 -1.80
C TYR A 357 -15.01 -20.12 -1.32
N ARG A 358 -15.06 -21.10 -2.25
CA ARG A 358 -15.46 -22.47 -1.94
C ARG A 358 -14.31 -23.39 -2.30
N ALA A 359 -13.62 -23.90 -1.28
CA ALA A 359 -12.48 -24.77 -1.49
C ALA A 359 -12.87 -26.09 -2.19
N GLY A 360 -12.13 -26.45 -3.22
CA GLY A 360 -12.28 -27.73 -3.94
C GLY A 360 -13.31 -27.73 -5.07
N GLU A 361 -13.85 -26.56 -5.42
CA GLU A 361 -14.79 -26.41 -6.54
C GLU A 361 -14.33 -25.37 -7.55
#